data_3e8b97cbc94d8a7c84a66b268d175dd6
#
_entry.id   3e8b97cbc94d8a7c84a66b268d175dd6
#
_cell.length_a   1.000
_cell.length_b   1.000
_cell.length_c   1.000
_cell.angle_alpha   90.00
_cell.angle_beta   90.00
_cell.angle_gamma   90.00
#
_symmetry.space_group_name_H-M   'P 1'
#
loop_
_entity.id
_entity.type
_entity.pdbx_description
1 polymer ?
#
loop_
_entity_poly.entity_id
_entity_poly.type
_entity_poly.pdbx_seq_one_letter_code
_entity_poly.pdbx_strand_id
1 'polypeptide(L)'
;MSNLKLYRINIQNIADPLQDQRLLNLVGTERRKKVMRYYRPDDRKRSLGAGIIIRKILTENGLSESNLKYSENEKPVVDNLFFNISHAGDYVV
;
A
#
# COMPACT_ATOMS: atom_id res chain seq x y z
N MET A 1 -19.95 15.42 7.43
CA MET A 1 -19.92 15.03 6.00
C MET A 1 -18.59 14.37 5.71
N SER A 2 -18.64 13.18 5.17
CA SER A 2 -17.41 12.46 4.83
C SER A 2 -16.87 12.93 3.50
N ASN A 3 -15.56 13.15 3.43
CA ASN A 3 -14.88 13.43 2.17
C ASN A 3 -14.40 12.10 1.60
N LEU A 4 -14.92 11.75 0.45
CA LEU A 4 -14.47 10.57 -0.27
C LEU A 4 -13.25 10.96 -1.10
N LYS A 5 -12.12 10.34 -0.79
CA LYS A 5 -10.90 10.50 -1.58
C LYS A 5 -10.56 9.19 -2.26
N LEU A 6 -10.19 9.28 -3.53
CA LEU A 6 -9.76 8.13 -4.31
C LEU A 6 -8.30 8.30 -4.70
N TYR A 7 -7.52 7.28 -4.46
CA TYR A 7 -6.13 7.22 -4.88
C TYR A 7 -5.95 6.06 -5.84
N ARG A 8 -5.12 6.24 -6.84
CA ARG A 8 -4.88 5.20 -7.83
C ARG A 8 -3.43 5.25 -8.28
N ILE A 9 -2.82 4.07 -8.35
CA ILE A 9 -1.46 3.92 -8.87
C ILE A 9 -1.50 2.91 -10.01
N ASN A 10 -0.89 3.28 -11.13
CA ASN A 10 -0.68 2.35 -12.23
C ASN A 10 0.66 1.66 -12.00
N ILE A 11 0.65 0.33 -11.85
CA ILE A 11 1.85 -0.44 -11.56
C ILE A 11 2.87 -0.42 -12.71
N GLN A 12 2.44 -0.10 -13.92
CA GLN A 12 3.37 0.03 -15.05
C GLN A 12 4.31 1.22 -14.90
N ASN A 13 3.95 2.19 -14.06
CA ASN A 13 4.78 3.34 -13.75
C ASN A 13 5.72 3.10 -12.57
N ILE A 14 5.73 1.90 -12.01
CA ILE A 14 6.55 1.53 -10.86
C ILE A 14 7.57 0.49 -11.33
N ALA A 15 8.84 0.69 -11.00
CA ALA A 15 9.86 -0.33 -11.22
C ALA A 15 9.67 -1.50 -10.26
N ASP A 16 10.19 -2.67 -10.64
CA ASP A 16 10.19 -3.81 -9.73
C ASP A 16 11.07 -3.50 -8.52
N PRO A 17 10.53 -3.62 -7.28
CA PRO A 17 11.33 -3.32 -6.09
C PRO A 17 12.57 -4.21 -5.92
N LEU A 18 12.63 -5.38 -6.55
CA LEU A 18 13.86 -6.17 -6.57
C LEU A 18 14.97 -5.52 -7.39
N GLN A 19 14.60 -4.73 -8.39
CA GLN A 19 15.57 -4.04 -9.24
C GLN A 19 15.90 -2.65 -8.70
N ASP A 20 15.00 -2.03 -7.95
CA ASP A 20 15.22 -0.75 -7.31
C ASP A 20 14.73 -0.80 -5.88
N GLN A 21 15.60 -1.22 -4.99
CA GLN A 21 15.26 -1.42 -3.58
C GLN A 21 14.99 -0.12 -2.84
N ARG A 22 15.35 1.04 -3.40
CA ARG A 22 15.02 2.33 -2.81
C ARG A 22 13.51 2.51 -2.70
N LEU A 23 12.75 1.89 -3.59
CA LEU A 23 11.28 1.94 -3.54
C LEU A 23 10.73 1.34 -2.26
N LEU A 24 11.44 0.38 -1.65
CA LEU A 24 11.00 -0.23 -0.40
C LEU A 24 11.00 0.76 0.77
N ASN A 25 11.74 1.86 0.65
CA ASN A 25 11.74 2.91 1.67
C ASN A 25 10.49 3.77 1.64
N LEU A 26 9.65 3.63 0.62
CA LEU A 26 8.37 4.35 0.51
C LEU A 26 7.27 3.70 1.35
N VAL A 27 7.53 2.55 1.93
CA VAL A 27 6.54 1.80 2.71
C VAL A 27 7.17 1.33 4.02
N GLY A 28 6.31 0.94 4.97
CA GLY A 28 6.76 0.47 6.27
C GLY A 28 7.34 -0.93 6.23
N THR A 29 7.93 -1.34 7.35
CA THR A 29 8.66 -2.61 7.47
C THR A 29 7.77 -3.82 7.15
N GLU A 30 6.55 -3.86 7.67
CA GLU A 30 5.65 -4.99 7.42
C GLU A 30 5.26 -5.07 5.94
N ARG A 31 5.04 -3.93 5.30
CA ARG A 31 4.72 -3.91 3.88
C ARG A 31 5.91 -4.35 3.05
N ARG A 32 7.14 -3.98 3.44
CA ARG A 32 8.35 -4.44 2.75
C ARG A 32 8.44 -5.95 2.75
N LYS A 33 8.20 -6.57 3.90
CA LYS A 33 8.22 -8.03 4.01
C LYS A 33 7.16 -8.65 3.10
N LYS A 34 5.98 -8.07 3.06
CA LYS A 34 4.89 -8.56 2.24
C LYS A 34 5.23 -8.45 0.75
N VAL A 35 5.77 -7.33 0.32
CA VAL A 35 6.19 -7.11 -1.07
C VAL A 35 7.21 -8.15 -1.50
N MET A 36 8.20 -8.41 -0.66
CA MET A 36 9.29 -9.31 -0.98
C MET A 36 8.89 -10.79 -0.99
N ARG A 37 7.72 -11.12 -0.42
CA ARG A 37 7.22 -12.50 -0.45
C ARG A 37 6.62 -12.90 -1.79
N TYR A 38 6.24 -11.94 -2.62
CA TYR A 38 5.62 -12.25 -3.90
C TYR A 38 6.67 -12.70 -4.92
N TYR A 39 6.30 -13.73 -5.67
CA TYR A 39 7.17 -14.29 -6.70
C TYR A 39 7.13 -13.46 -8.00
N ARG A 40 5.95 -12.97 -8.38
CA ARG A 40 5.76 -12.26 -9.65
C ARG A 40 6.04 -10.77 -9.49
N PRO A 41 6.73 -10.14 -10.48
CA PRO A 41 6.98 -8.70 -10.45
C PRO A 41 5.71 -7.86 -10.31
N ASP A 42 4.64 -8.20 -11.03
CA ASP A 42 3.40 -7.44 -10.98
C ASP A 42 2.76 -7.49 -9.60
N ASP A 43 2.82 -8.64 -8.94
CA ASP A 43 2.30 -8.77 -7.58
C ASP A 43 3.11 -7.95 -6.59
N ARG A 44 4.44 -7.91 -6.76
CA ARG A 44 5.29 -7.05 -5.94
C ARG A 44 4.95 -5.58 -6.14
N LYS A 45 4.75 -5.16 -7.39
CA LYS A 45 4.38 -3.77 -7.71
C LYS A 45 3.02 -3.39 -7.13
N ARG A 46 2.03 -4.30 -7.20
CA ARG A 46 0.71 -4.05 -6.61
C ARG A 46 0.80 -3.89 -5.11
N SER A 47 1.55 -4.76 -4.45
CA SER A 47 1.73 -4.69 -3.00
C SER A 47 2.47 -3.41 -2.59
N LEU A 48 3.49 -3.03 -3.34
CA LEU A 48 4.20 -1.78 -3.11
C LEU A 48 3.29 -0.57 -3.30
N GLY A 49 2.52 -0.55 -4.39
CA GLY A 49 1.56 0.52 -4.66
C GLY A 49 0.52 0.67 -3.57
N ALA A 50 -0.01 -0.45 -3.08
CA ALA A 50 -0.95 -0.43 -1.96
C ALA A 50 -0.31 0.18 -0.71
N GLY A 51 0.94 -0.17 -0.42
CA GLY A 51 1.67 0.39 0.72
C GLY A 51 1.91 1.90 0.60
N ILE A 52 2.19 2.38 -0.61
CA ILE A 52 2.37 3.81 -0.87
C ILE A 52 1.06 4.55 -0.61
N ILE A 53 -0.05 4.02 -1.10
CA ILE A 53 -1.37 4.62 -0.89
C ILE A 53 -1.71 4.64 0.60
N ILE A 54 -1.47 3.55 1.31
CA ILE A 54 -1.72 3.46 2.75
C ILE A 54 -0.92 4.54 3.50
N ARG A 55 0.37 4.67 3.21
CA ARG A 55 1.22 5.67 3.87
C ARG A 55 0.71 7.08 3.59
N LYS A 56 0.28 7.36 2.37
CA LYS A 56 -0.27 8.66 2.01
C LYS A 56 -1.55 8.97 2.82
N ILE A 57 -2.45 8.00 2.90
CA ILE A 57 -3.69 8.15 3.68
C ILE A 57 -3.38 8.41 5.16
N LEU A 58 -2.47 7.63 5.73
CA LEU A 58 -2.08 7.80 7.12
C LEU A 58 -1.48 9.18 7.37
N THR A 59 -0.56 9.61 6.53
CA THR A 59 0.09 10.91 6.65
C THR A 59 -0.92 12.05 6.56
N GLU A 60 -1.87 11.98 5.63
CA GLU A 60 -2.91 13.01 5.47
C GLU A 60 -3.84 13.10 6.69
N ASN A 61 -3.94 12.02 7.47
CA ASN A 61 -4.78 11.97 8.66
C ASN A 61 -3.97 12.13 9.96
N GLY A 62 -2.72 12.55 9.86
CA GLY A 62 -1.86 12.75 11.02
C GLY A 62 -1.47 11.47 11.72
N LEU A 63 -1.51 10.34 11.01
CA LEU A 63 -1.22 9.02 11.55
C LEU A 63 0.09 8.50 10.98
N SER A 64 0.63 7.46 11.62
CA SER A 64 1.80 6.75 11.13
C SER A 64 1.48 5.26 11.02
N GLU A 65 2.41 4.51 10.45
CA GLU A 65 2.22 3.07 10.30
C GLU A 65 2.16 2.31 11.62
N SER A 66 2.60 2.92 12.72
CA SER A 66 2.43 2.35 14.05
C SER A 66 0.96 2.29 14.46
N ASN A 67 0.10 3.10 13.85
CA ASN A 67 -1.36 3.06 14.07
C ASN A 67 -2.05 1.97 13.24
N LEU A 68 -1.33 1.40 12.28
CA LEU A 68 -1.89 0.43 11.34
C LEU A 68 -1.91 -0.95 11.96
N LYS A 69 -3.05 -1.62 11.88
CA LYS A 69 -3.22 -3.01 12.31
C LYS A 69 -3.68 -3.83 11.11
N TYR A 70 -3.54 -5.13 11.20
CA TYR A 70 -3.99 -6.04 10.16
C TYR A 70 -5.04 -6.97 10.74
N SER A 71 -6.16 -7.14 10.00
CA SER A 71 -7.20 -8.08 10.36
C SER A 71 -6.74 -9.52 10.09
N GLU A 72 -7.57 -10.49 10.47
CA GLU A 72 -7.28 -11.91 10.24
C GLU A 72 -7.06 -12.22 8.75
N ASN A 73 -7.67 -11.44 7.86
CA ASN A 73 -7.52 -11.59 6.41
C ASN A 73 -6.37 -10.74 5.86
N GLU A 74 -5.49 -10.28 6.72
CA GLU A 74 -4.35 -9.41 6.35
C GLU A 74 -4.77 -8.08 5.73
N LYS A 75 -6.00 -7.62 5.98
CA LYS A 75 -6.46 -6.31 5.53
C LYS A 75 -5.98 -5.23 6.48
N PRO A 76 -5.43 -4.12 5.97
CA PRO A 76 -5.02 -3.02 6.83
C PRO A 76 -6.24 -2.33 7.46
N VAL A 77 -6.15 -2.06 8.75
CA VAL A 77 -7.20 -1.35 9.49
C VAL A 77 -6.57 -0.31 10.40
N VAL A 78 -7.26 0.82 10.55
CA VAL A 78 -6.87 1.89 11.47
C VAL A 78 -8.11 2.35 12.20
N ASP A 79 -8.00 2.56 13.52
CA ASP A 79 -9.12 3.01 14.33
C ASP A 79 -9.64 4.36 13.82
N ASN A 80 -10.95 4.48 13.67
CA ASN A 80 -11.63 5.70 13.24
C ASN A 80 -11.30 6.16 11.82
N LEU A 81 -10.70 5.30 11.01
CA LEU A 81 -10.40 5.59 9.62
C LEU A 81 -10.82 4.40 8.75
N PHE A 82 -11.68 4.66 7.78
CA PHE A 82 -12.18 3.62 6.90
C PHE A 82 -11.61 3.80 5.51
N PHE A 83 -11.04 2.72 4.97
CA PHE A 83 -10.55 2.70 3.60
C PHE A 83 -10.55 1.28 3.07
N ASN A 84 -10.61 1.16 1.75
CA ASN A 84 -10.46 -0.10 1.05
C ASN A 84 -9.40 0.04 -0.02
N ILE A 85 -8.64 -1.02 -0.22
CA ILE A 85 -7.66 -1.10 -1.29
C ILE A 85 -8.03 -2.30 -2.16
N SER A 86 -8.14 -2.06 -3.44
CA SER A 86 -8.46 -3.11 -4.40
C SER A 86 -7.51 -3.02 -5.60
N HIS A 87 -7.48 -4.08 -6.36
CA HIS A 87 -6.66 -4.17 -7.56
C HIS A 87 -7.58 -4.36 -8.76
N ALA A 88 -7.32 -3.62 -9.82
CA ALA A 88 -8.08 -3.71 -11.07
C ALA A 88 -7.10 -3.62 -12.23
N GLY A 89 -6.72 -4.78 -12.77
CA GLY A 89 -5.71 -4.85 -13.82
C GLY A 89 -4.38 -4.31 -13.35
N ASP A 90 -3.91 -3.24 -14.00
CA ASP A 90 -2.64 -2.61 -13.69
C ASP A 90 -2.75 -1.53 -12.60
N TYR A 91 -3.93 -1.35 -11.99
CA TYR A 91 -4.17 -0.29 -11.02
C TYR A 91 -4.35 -0.83 -9.62
N VAL A 92 -3.83 -0.06 -8.67
CA VAL A 92 -4.16 -0.19 -7.24
C VAL A 92 -4.98 1.03 -6.86
N VAL A 93 -6.13 0.81 -6.27
CA VAL A 93 -7.07 1.88 -5.91
C VAL A 93 -7.49 1.81 -4.45
#